data_c1e7e4e9e6450bb688ca15bac12049c7
#
_entry.id   c1e7e4e9e6450bb688ca15bac12049c7
#
_cell.length_a   1.000
_cell.length_b   1.000
_cell.length_c   1.000
_cell.angle_alpha   90.00
_cell.angle_beta   90.00
_cell.angle_gamma   90.00
#
_symmetry.space_group_name_H-M   'P 1'
#
loop_
_entity.id
_entity.type
_entity.pdbx_description
1 polymer ?
#
loop_
_entity_poly.entity_id
_entity_poly.type
_entity_poly.pdbx_seq_one_letter_code
_entity_poly.pdbx_strand_id
1 'polypeptide(L)'
;MALRKCACIDTLYTELDWLDRFQAAKNDGFEAVEFWDWRIRDLDATREAAEKAGIAISGFNGDADYSLVDPTHKQKYLDYLKQSIAAAKKVGAASVTIHSNALGDGGIVVDHYDNLSHTVKLCSMYDTLLACAELAEKEEINLNLEALNITTDHVGNFLATTQMGAEIVRLIGCPRLKLLYDVYHMQINEGCICDTISNYGDTFGHIHVADAPGRHEPGTGEINYKKVIRH
;
A
#
# COMPACT_ATOMS: atom_id res chain seq x y z
N MET A 1 -16.60 11.85 -4.45
CA MET A 1 -16.18 11.99 -3.03
C MET A 1 -14.88 12.77 -3.06
N ALA A 2 -14.66 13.75 -2.18
CA ALA A 2 -13.37 14.45 -2.14
C ALA A 2 -12.31 13.51 -1.54
N LEU A 3 -11.11 13.49 -2.13
CA LEU A 3 -9.96 12.76 -1.59
C LEU A 3 -9.51 13.42 -0.29
N ARG A 4 -9.20 12.60 0.71
CA ARG A 4 -8.60 13.07 1.97
C ARG A 4 -7.08 13.08 1.84
N LYS A 5 -6.44 14.08 2.44
CA LYS A 5 -4.99 14.20 2.42
C LYS A 5 -4.37 13.34 3.53
N CYS A 6 -3.48 12.44 3.15
CA CYS A 6 -2.74 11.57 4.05
C CYS A 6 -1.24 11.85 3.96
N ALA A 7 -0.56 11.88 5.10
CA ALA A 7 0.90 12.03 5.17
C ALA A 7 1.54 10.67 5.51
N CYS A 8 2.51 10.24 4.70
CA CYS A 8 3.40 9.14 5.09
C CYS A 8 4.45 9.68 6.08
N ILE A 9 4.24 9.41 7.37
CA ILE A 9 5.11 9.97 8.43
C ILE A 9 6.42 9.21 8.63
N ASP A 10 6.67 8.15 7.86
CA ASP A 10 8.01 7.55 7.76
C ASP A 10 8.92 8.30 6.77
N THR A 11 8.34 9.12 5.88
CA THR A 11 9.09 9.96 4.93
C THR A 11 9.02 11.45 5.23
N LEU A 12 7.96 11.89 5.88
CA LEU A 12 7.74 13.28 6.28
C LEU A 12 7.98 13.44 7.78
N TYR A 13 8.46 14.63 8.19
CA TYR A 13 8.72 14.98 9.60
C TYR A 13 9.77 14.08 10.26
N THR A 14 10.72 13.56 9.48
CA THR A 14 11.75 12.61 9.97
C THR A 14 12.71 13.24 10.99
N GLU A 15 12.78 14.57 11.04
CA GLU A 15 13.52 15.37 12.04
C GLU A 15 12.87 15.38 13.43
N LEU A 16 11.59 14.97 13.52
CA LEU A 16 10.83 14.93 14.79
C LEU A 16 10.80 13.51 15.38
N ASP A 17 10.62 13.43 16.69
CA ASP A 17 10.31 12.17 17.36
C ASP A 17 9.00 11.59 16.83
N TRP A 18 8.91 10.26 16.82
CA TRP A 18 7.82 9.51 16.19
C TRP A 18 6.42 10.03 16.58
N LEU A 19 6.17 10.23 17.85
CA LEU A 19 4.85 10.63 18.34
C LEU A 19 4.49 12.09 18.01
N ASP A 20 5.48 12.94 17.81
CA ASP A 20 5.27 14.35 17.47
C ASP A 20 4.89 14.56 16.01
N ARG A 21 5.20 13.59 15.12
CA ARG A 21 4.85 13.63 13.70
C ARG A 21 3.35 13.68 13.46
N PHE A 22 2.55 13.09 14.34
CA PHE A 22 1.07 13.13 14.25
C PHE A 22 0.53 14.55 14.37
N GLN A 23 1.03 15.31 15.36
CA GLN A 23 0.63 16.71 15.55
C GLN A 23 1.16 17.59 14.43
N ALA A 24 2.39 17.35 13.93
CA ALA A 24 2.97 18.09 12.81
C ALA A 24 2.13 17.92 11.55
N ALA A 25 1.80 16.68 11.18
CA ALA A 25 0.93 16.39 10.04
C ALA A 25 -0.45 17.06 10.16
N LYS A 26 -1.04 17.06 11.36
CA LYS A 26 -2.30 17.76 11.62
C LYS A 26 -2.18 19.26 11.42
N ASN A 27 -1.12 19.88 11.91
CA ASN A 27 -0.87 21.31 11.78
C ASN A 27 -0.73 21.74 10.32
N ASP A 28 -0.16 20.89 9.47
CA ASP A 28 0.00 21.15 8.03
C ASP A 28 -1.28 20.80 7.23
N GLY A 29 -2.36 20.44 7.92
CA GLY A 29 -3.69 20.26 7.34
C GLY A 29 -3.89 18.90 6.68
N PHE A 30 -3.12 17.89 7.08
CA PHE A 30 -3.44 16.50 6.74
C PHE A 30 -4.62 15.99 7.59
N GLU A 31 -5.39 15.10 7.00
CA GLU A 31 -6.58 14.51 7.63
C GLU A 31 -6.29 13.11 8.15
N ALA A 32 -5.24 12.48 7.62
CA ALA A 32 -4.77 11.17 8.02
C ALA A 32 -3.25 11.07 7.94
N VAL A 33 -2.71 10.06 8.59
CA VAL A 33 -1.31 9.62 8.48
C VAL A 33 -1.25 8.16 8.10
N GLU A 34 -0.15 7.76 7.51
CA GLU A 34 0.24 6.36 7.29
C GLU A 34 1.71 6.17 7.62
N PHE A 35 2.11 4.92 7.80
CA PHE A 35 3.50 4.55 8.07
C PHE A 35 3.77 3.13 7.54
N TRP A 36 5.04 2.67 7.57
CA TRP A 36 5.37 1.41 6.91
C TRP A 36 5.33 0.20 7.84
N ASP A 37 6.00 0.26 9.00
CA ASP A 37 6.20 -0.93 9.84
C ASP A 37 5.62 -0.74 11.25
N TRP A 38 4.55 -1.47 11.52
CA TRP A 38 3.88 -1.47 12.82
C TRP A 38 4.66 -2.23 13.90
N ARG A 39 5.56 -3.15 13.53
CA ARG A 39 6.28 -4.02 14.46
C ARG A 39 7.27 -3.26 15.33
N ILE A 40 7.83 -2.17 14.82
CA ILE A 40 8.81 -1.33 15.51
C ILE A 40 8.17 -0.16 16.25
N ARG A 41 6.83 -0.13 16.34
CA ARG A 41 6.09 0.97 16.95
C ARG A 41 5.38 0.51 18.23
N ASP A 42 5.38 1.35 19.25
CA ASP A 42 4.44 1.20 20.38
C ASP A 42 3.04 1.56 19.89
N LEU A 43 2.19 0.55 19.72
CA LEU A 43 0.87 0.73 19.14
C LEU A 43 -0.09 1.50 20.05
N ASP A 44 0.06 1.38 21.37
CA ASP A 44 -0.77 2.12 22.33
C ASP A 44 -0.41 3.60 22.30
N ALA A 45 0.89 3.93 22.39
CA ALA A 45 1.38 5.30 22.27
C ALA A 45 1.07 5.92 20.89
N THR A 46 1.16 5.14 19.80
CA THR A 46 0.82 5.55 18.43
C THR A 46 -0.66 5.94 18.34
N ARG A 47 -1.56 5.11 18.87
CA ARG A 47 -2.99 5.41 18.92
C ARG A 47 -3.27 6.68 19.72
N GLU A 48 -2.71 6.78 20.92
CA GLU A 48 -2.89 7.96 21.79
C GLU A 48 -2.39 9.26 21.12
N ALA A 49 -1.27 9.22 20.41
CA ALA A 49 -0.76 10.37 19.67
C ALA A 49 -1.71 10.79 18.54
N ALA A 50 -2.26 9.85 17.78
CA ALA A 50 -3.23 10.13 16.73
C ALA A 50 -4.53 10.71 17.30
N GLU A 51 -5.07 10.13 18.38
CA GLU A 51 -6.25 10.61 19.08
C GLU A 51 -6.04 12.04 19.63
N LYS A 52 -4.92 12.30 20.29
CA LYS A 52 -4.54 13.61 20.83
C LYS A 52 -4.41 14.68 19.73
N ALA A 53 -3.82 14.33 18.61
CA ALA A 53 -3.71 15.23 17.46
C ALA A 53 -5.04 15.40 16.70
N GLY A 54 -6.02 14.54 16.91
CA GLY A 54 -7.27 14.53 16.16
C GLY A 54 -7.05 14.23 14.67
N ILE A 55 -6.15 13.28 14.37
CA ILE A 55 -5.80 12.84 13.01
C ILE A 55 -6.06 11.33 12.89
N ALA A 56 -6.58 10.88 11.74
CA ALA A 56 -6.84 9.46 11.50
C ALA A 56 -5.55 8.72 11.12
N ILE A 57 -5.52 7.40 11.35
CA ILE A 57 -4.50 6.52 10.75
C ILE A 57 -5.14 5.85 9.54
N SER A 58 -4.59 6.08 8.35
CA SER A 58 -5.06 5.49 7.09
C SER A 58 -4.68 4.02 7.02
N GLY A 59 -3.43 3.69 7.28
CA GLY A 59 -2.94 2.33 7.22
C GLY A 59 -1.43 2.21 7.41
N PHE A 60 -0.97 0.99 7.18
CA PHE A 60 0.45 0.62 7.15
C PHE A 60 0.64 -0.68 6.34
N ASN A 61 1.89 -1.10 6.10
CA ASN A 61 2.16 -2.35 5.40
C ASN A 61 1.76 -3.56 6.25
N GLY A 62 0.91 -4.40 5.71
CA GLY A 62 0.33 -5.57 6.37
C GLY A 62 1.06 -6.87 6.09
N ASP A 63 2.07 -6.86 5.24
CA ASP A 63 2.93 -7.98 4.90
C ASP A 63 4.40 -7.65 5.19
N ALA A 64 5.24 -8.69 5.25
CA ALA A 64 6.68 -8.54 5.43
C ALA A 64 7.44 -9.73 4.81
N ASP A 65 7.57 -10.84 5.54
CA ASP A 65 8.53 -11.91 5.24
C ASP A 65 8.02 -12.94 4.20
N TYR A 66 6.76 -12.83 3.79
CA TYR A 66 6.11 -13.83 2.93
C TYR A 66 5.54 -13.20 1.67
N SER A 67 5.58 -13.95 0.55
CA SER A 67 5.13 -13.48 -0.76
C SER A 67 3.84 -14.16 -1.17
N LEU A 68 2.95 -13.40 -1.83
CA LEU A 68 1.73 -13.94 -2.44
C LEU A 68 2.03 -14.89 -3.60
N VAL A 69 3.18 -14.70 -4.27
CA VAL A 69 3.57 -15.44 -5.47
C VAL A 69 4.13 -16.84 -5.19
N ASP A 70 4.48 -17.13 -3.93
CA ASP A 70 5.00 -18.44 -3.53
C ASP A 70 3.86 -19.30 -2.95
N PRO A 71 3.48 -20.41 -3.62
CA PRO A 71 2.39 -21.28 -3.16
C PRO A 71 2.67 -21.91 -1.78
N THR A 72 3.92 -22.00 -1.36
CA THR A 72 4.31 -22.54 -0.04
C THR A 72 4.16 -21.51 1.09
N HIS A 73 3.97 -20.26 0.76
CA HIS A 73 3.85 -19.17 1.72
C HIS A 73 2.40 -18.87 2.15
N LYS A 74 1.38 -19.37 1.46
CA LYS A 74 -0.03 -19.01 1.70
C LYS A 74 -0.42 -18.99 3.18
N GLN A 75 -0.20 -20.10 3.89
CA GLN A 75 -0.61 -20.16 5.31
C GLN A 75 0.17 -19.19 6.20
N LYS A 76 1.48 -19.07 5.99
CA LYS A 76 2.33 -18.14 6.74
C LYS A 76 1.96 -16.69 6.46
N TYR A 77 1.65 -16.36 5.21
CA TYR A 77 1.16 -15.04 4.79
C TYR A 77 -0.14 -14.68 5.52
N LEU A 78 -1.11 -15.58 5.52
CA LEU A 78 -2.39 -15.38 6.22
C LEU A 78 -2.21 -15.23 7.74
N ASP A 79 -1.33 -16.00 8.35
CA ASP A 79 -1.09 -15.92 9.80
C ASP A 79 -0.38 -14.61 10.17
N TYR A 80 0.49 -14.10 9.30
CA TYR A 80 1.09 -12.78 9.45
C TYR A 80 0.05 -11.67 9.24
N LEU A 81 -0.75 -11.74 8.18
CA LEU A 81 -1.80 -10.76 7.89
C LEU A 81 -2.81 -10.63 9.04
N LYS A 82 -3.16 -11.74 9.73
CA LYS A 82 -4.00 -11.67 10.94
C LYS A 82 -3.37 -10.83 12.04
N GLN A 83 -2.06 -10.91 12.24
CA GLN A 83 -1.35 -10.08 13.22
C GLN A 83 -1.37 -8.61 12.82
N SER A 84 -1.14 -8.32 11.53
CA SER A 84 -1.22 -6.97 11.00
C SER A 84 -2.63 -6.37 11.10
N ILE A 85 -3.67 -7.16 10.86
CA ILE A 85 -5.06 -6.74 11.06
C ILE A 85 -5.35 -6.44 12.54
N ALA A 86 -4.86 -7.27 13.46
CA ALA A 86 -5.00 -7.01 14.88
C ALA A 86 -4.30 -5.72 15.31
N ALA A 87 -3.10 -5.46 14.77
CA ALA A 87 -2.37 -4.22 14.98
C ALA A 87 -3.14 -3.01 14.40
N ALA A 88 -3.70 -3.15 13.17
CA ALA A 88 -4.51 -2.10 12.55
C ALA A 88 -5.74 -1.74 13.40
N LYS A 89 -6.47 -2.72 13.87
CA LYS A 89 -7.59 -2.51 14.78
C LYS A 89 -7.16 -1.84 16.08
N LYS A 90 -6.02 -2.22 16.63
CA LYS A 90 -5.48 -1.65 17.88
C LYS A 90 -5.18 -0.15 17.75
N VAL A 91 -4.64 0.29 16.62
CA VAL A 91 -4.36 1.72 16.38
C VAL A 91 -5.52 2.46 15.71
N GLY A 92 -6.61 1.79 15.36
CA GLY A 92 -7.74 2.39 14.64
C GLY A 92 -7.45 2.71 13.18
N ALA A 93 -6.54 1.98 12.54
CA ALA A 93 -6.22 2.15 11.13
C ALA A 93 -7.37 1.66 10.22
N ALA A 94 -7.59 2.35 9.10
CA ALA A 94 -8.68 2.03 8.17
C ALA A 94 -8.35 0.88 7.23
N SER A 95 -7.06 0.63 6.97
CA SER A 95 -6.61 -0.37 5.99
C SER A 95 -5.21 -0.91 6.32
N VAL A 96 -4.83 -1.98 5.61
CA VAL A 96 -3.45 -2.45 5.50
C VAL A 96 -3.07 -2.60 4.04
N THR A 97 -1.83 -2.24 3.71
CA THR A 97 -1.26 -2.39 2.36
C THR A 97 -0.56 -3.72 2.24
N ILE A 98 -0.70 -4.38 1.10
CA ILE A 98 -0.11 -5.69 0.82
C ILE A 98 0.54 -5.69 -0.57
N HIS A 99 1.61 -6.49 -0.73
CA HIS A 99 2.41 -6.58 -1.95
C HIS A 99 2.46 -8.01 -2.50
N SER A 100 2.83 -8.15 -3.77
CA SER A 100 2.97 -9.47 -4.40
C SER A 100 4.18 -10.26 -3.88
N ASN A 101 5.28 -9.56 -3.58
CA ASN A 101 6.53 -10.13 -3.08
C ASN A 101 6.87 -9.55 -1.70
N ALA A 102 7.59 -10.33 -0.91
CA ALA A 102 8.20 -9.83 0.32
C ALA A 102 9.26 -8.76 -0.01
N LEU A 103 9.20 -7.66 0.74
CA LEU A 103 10.13 -6.54 0.62
C LEU A 103 11.04 -6.49 1.85
N GLY A 104 12.34 -6.45 1.62
CA GLY A 104 13.37 -6.25 2.64
C GLY A 104 13.70 -4.77 2.83
N ASP A 105 14.86 -4.53 3.45
CA ASP A 105 15.35 -3.19 3.72
C ASP A 105 15.43 -2.34 2.44
N GLY A 106 14.98 -1.10 2.54
CA GLY A 106 14.93 -0.19 1.40
C GLY A 106 13.92 -0.57 0.31
N GLY A 107 13.02 -1.51 0.59
CA GLY A 107 12.02 -1.96 -0.39
C GLY A 107 12.56 -2.96 -1.41
N ILE A 108 13.75 -3.51 -1.19
CA ILE A 108 14.34 -4.50 -2.10
C ILE A 108 13.54 -5.80 -2.05
N VAL A 109 13.19 -6.34 -3.23
CA VAL A 109 12.50 -7.64 -3.33
C VAL A 109 13.41 -8.75 -2.80
N VAL A 110 12.92 -9.49 -1.80
CA VAL A 110 13.72 -10.52 -1.11
C VAL A 110 14.01 -11.73 -2.00
N ASP A 111 13.00 -12.17 -2.78
CA ASP A 111 13.14 -13.28 -3.73
C ASP A 111 12.33 -12.97 -4.99
N HIS A 112 12.98 -13.14 -6.15
CA HIS A 112 12.35 -12.96 -7.48
C HIS A 112 11.57 -14.21 -7.92
N TYR A 113 11.76 -15.34 -7.24
CA TYR A 113 11.14 -16.64 -7.59
C TYR A 113 11.37 -17.03 -9.06
N ASP A 114 12.63 -16.92 -9.52
CA ASP A 114 13.01 -17.23 -10.91
C ASP A 114 12.78 -18.70 -11.29
N ASN A 115 12.71 -19.56 -10.29
CA ASN A 115 12.38 -20.97 -10.42
C ASN A 115 10.86 -21.25 -10.65
N LEU A 116 9.99 -20.23 -10.46
CA LEU A 116 8.55 -20.36 -10.68
C LEU A 116 8.14 -19.70 -12.00
N SER A 117 7.29 -20.41 -12.77
CA SER A 117 6.71 -19.81 -13.97
C SER A 117 5.77 -18.66 -13.64
N HIS A 118 5.57 -17.74 -14.60
CA HIS A 118 4.60 -16.65 -14.47
C HIS A 118 3.21 -17.14 -14.07
N THR A 119 2.75 -18.24 -14.67
CA THR A 119 1.44 -18.83 -14.37
C THR A 119 1.36 -19.34 -12.93
N VAL A 120 2.41 -19.98 -12.41
CA VAL A 120 2.44 -20.44 -11.01
C VAL A 120 2.38 -19.26 -10.06
N LYS A 121 3.18 -18.21 -10.29
CA LYS A 121 3.14 -16.97 -9.50
C LYS A 121 1.75 -16.34 -9.49
N LEU A 122 1.12 -16.22 -10.66
CA LEU A 122 -0.22 -15.64 -10.81
C LEU A 122 -1.30 -16.45 -10.08
N CYS A 123 -1.30 -17.77 -10.26
CA CYS A 123 -2.26 -18.65 -9.58
C CYS A 123 -2.08 -18.63 -8.06
N SER A 124 -0.83 -18.63 -7.57
CA SER A 124 -0.52 -18.53 -6.15
C SER A 124 -1.01 -17.20 -5.56
N MET A 125 -0.71 -16.10 -6.24
CA MET A 125 -1.15 -14.77 -5.81
C MET A 125 -2.68 -14.69 -5.76
N TYR A 126 -3.38 -15.16 -6.79
CA TYR A 126 -4.85 -15.19 -6.82
C TYR A 126 -5.44 -16.02 -5.68
N ASP A 127 -4.94 -17.25 -5.49
CA ASP A 127 -5.43 -18.18 -4.46
C ASP A 127 -5.20 -17.64 -3.04
N THR A 128 -4.06 -16.98 -2.82
CA THR A 128 -3.76 -16.36 -1.51
C THR A 128 -4.60 -15.10 -1.30
N LEU A 129 -4.77 -14.25 -2.32
CA LEU A 129 -5.59 -13.05 -2.23
C LEU A 129 -7.07 -13.38 -2.00
N LEU A 130 -7.59 -14.47 -2.55
CA LEU A 130 -8.96 -14.92 -2.27
C LEU A 130 -9.15 -15.19 -0.77
N ALA A 131 -8.21 -15.88 -0.13
CA ALA A 131 -8.25 -16.11 1.31
C ALA A 131 -8.00 -14.84 2.15
N CYS A 132 -7.16 -13.92 1.65
CA CYS A 132 -6.98 -12.60 2.27
C CYS A 132 -8.29 -11.78 2.23
N ALA A 133 -9.02 -11.84 1.13
CA ALA A 133 -10.29 -11.16 0.96
C ALA A 133 -11.37 -11.70 1.93
N GLU A 134 -11.47 -13.02 2.08
CA GLU A 134 -12.35 -13.64 3.09
C GLU A 134 -12.01 -13.19 4.51
N LEU A 135 -10.71 -13.11 4.83
CA LEU A 135 -10.23 -12.61 6.11
C LEU A 135 -10.58 -11.12 6.31
N ALA A 136 -10.38 -10.31 5.27
CA ALA A 136 -10.69 -8.88 5.29
C ALA A 136 -12.19 -8.60 5.53
N GLU A 137 -13.06 -9.35 4.89
CA GLU A 137 -14.52 -9.27 5.12
C GLU A 137 -14.88 -9.65 6.56
N LYS A 138 -14.37 -10.79 7.03
CA LYS A 138 -14.60 -11.27 8.39
C LYS A 138 -14.14 -10.28 9.45
N GLU A 139 -12.98 -9.68 9.25
CA GLU A 139 -12.35 -8.79 10.21
C GLU A 139 -12.74 -7.32 9.99
N GLU A 140 -13.56 -7.01 8.99
CA GLU A 140 -14.03 -5.67 8.63
C GLU A 140 -12.91 -4.65 8.40
N ILE A 141 -11.77 -5.08 7.81
CA ILE A 141 -10.62 -4.24 7.45
C ILE A 141 -10.47 -4.14 5.93
N ASN A 142 -9.98 -3.01 5.42
CA ASN A 142 -9.69 -2.89 4.00
C ASN A 142 -8.26 -3.35 3.71
N LEU A 143 -8.08 -4.03 2.58
CA LEU A 143 -6.78 -4.39 2.02
C LEU A 143 -6.52 -3.60 0.76
N ASN A 144 -5.35 -2.99 0.67
CA ASN A 144 -4.90 -2.25 -0.51
C ASN A 144 -3.70 -2.99 -1.13
N LEU A 145 -3.93 -3.67 -2.26
CA LEU A 145 -2.89 -4.36 -3.02
C LEU A 145 -2.11 -3.35 -3.87
N GLU A 146 -0.81 -3.25 -3.68
CA GLU A 146 0.04 -2.29 -4.38
C GLU A 146 0.83 -2.92 -5.51
N ALA A 147 0.77 -2.30 -6.69
CA ALA A 147 1.67 -2.57 -7.80
C ALA A 147 2.90 -1.65 -7.71
N LEU A 148 4.10 -2.23 -7.86
CA LEU A 148 5.36 -1.51 -7.65
C LEU A 148 6.16 -1.39 -8.95
N ASN A 149 6.99 -0.35 -9.08
CA ASN A 149 7.89 -0.24 -10.20
C ASN A 149 9.02 -1.28 -10.12
N ILE A 150 9.34 -1.87 -11.27
CA ILE A 150 10.30 -2.97 -11.37
C ILE A 150 11.61 -2.59 -12.07
N THR A 151 11.76 -1.33 -12.42
CA THR A 151 12.95 -0.85 -13.15
C THR A 151 13.88 -0.01 -12.29
N THR A 152 13.38 0.53 -11.18
CA THR A 152 14.14 1.44 -10.32
C THR A 152 14.21 0.93 -8.88
N ASP A 153 13.06 0.80 -8.19
CA ASP A 153 13.07 0.59 -6.73
C ASP A 153 12.86 -0.88 -6.33
N HIS A 154 12.00 -1.61 -7.04
CA HIS A 154 11.53 -2.94 -6.62
C HIS A 154 11.74 -3.98 -7.72
N VAL A 155 12.98 -4.06 -8.24
CA VAL A 155 13.35 -5.03 -9.29
C VAL A 155 12.96 -6.44 -8.85
N GLY A 156 12.23 -7.17 -9.71
CA GLY A 156 11.77 -8.52 -9.43
C GLY A 156 10.38 -8.61 -8.76
N ASN A 157 9.73 -7.50 -8.39
CA ASN A 157 8.35 -7.52 -7.93
C ASN A 157 7.42 -8.05 -9.03
N PHE A 158 6.50 -8.93 -8.67
CA PHE A 158 5.66 -9.62 -9.66
C PHE A 158 4.50 -8.76 -10.16
N LEU A 159 3.78 -8.11 -9.23
CA LEU A 159 2.68 -7.22 -9.61
C LEU A 159 3.25 -5.85 -10.01
N ALA A 160 3.35 -5.64 -11.31
CA ALA A 160 3.99 -4.44 -11.87
C ALA A 160 3.02 -3.55 -12.67
N THR A 161 1.77 -3.96 -12.88
CA THR A 161 0.82 -3.20 -13.69
C THR A 161 -0.53 -3.02 -13.00
N THR A 162 -1.12 -1.85 -13.20
CA THR A 162 -2.47 -1.54 -12.71
C THR A 162 -3.50 -2.49 -13.33
N GLN A 163 -3.37 -2.80 -14.61
CA GLN A 163 -4.29 -3.71 -15.30
C GLN A 163 -4.35 -5.07 -14.62
N MET A 164 -3.20 -5.72 -14.37
CA MET A 164 -3.16 -7.04 -13.73
C MET A 164 -3.81 -6.99 -12.34
N GLY A 165 -3.49 -5.98 -11.54
CA GLY A 165 -4.07 -5.82 -10.21
C GLY A 165 -5.60 -5.60 -10.27
N ALA A 166 -6.07 -4.75 -11.18
CA ALA A 166 -7.49 -4.46 -11.36
C ALA A 166 -8.28 -5.70 -11.81
N GLU A 167 -7.74 -6.48 -12.74
CA GLU A 167 -8.36 -7.74 -13.20
C GLU A 167 -8.52 -8.71 -12.04
N ILE A 168 -7.49 -8.88 -11.20
CA ILE A 168 -7.53 -9.76 -10.02
C ILE A 168 -8.54 -9.27 -8.99
N VAL A 169 -8.53 -7.97 -8.64
CA VAL A 169 -9.46 -7.39 -7.68
C VAL A 169 -10.92 -7.53 -8.16
N ARG A 170 -11.18 -7.27 -9.45
CA ARG A 170 -12.50 -7.45 -10.04
C ARG A 170 -12.93 -8.91 -10.07
N LEU A 171 -12.01 -9.84 -10.36
CA LEU A 171 -12.29 -11.28 -10.37
C LEU A 171 -12.64 -11.81 -8.97
N ILE A 172 -11.94 -11.36 -7.93
CA ILE A 172 -12.23 -11.73 -6.53
C ILE A 172 -13.54 -11.10 -6.08
N GLY A 173 -13.83 -9.86 -6.49
CA GLY A 173 -15.10 -9.19 -6.25
C GLY A 173 -15.38 -8.79 -4.79
N CYS A 174 -14.37 -8.83 -3.93
CA CYS A 174 -14.49 -8.43 -2.53
C CYS A 174 -14.44 -6.90 -2.39
N PRO A 175 -15.45 -6.26 -1.76
CA PRO A 175 -15.47 -4.80 -1.62
C PRO A 175 -14.35 -4.25 -0.74
N ARG A 176 -13.76 -5.09 0.12
CA ARG A 176 -12.68 -4.72 1.03
C ARG A 176 -11.28 -4.95 0.45
N LEU A 177 -11.16 -5.62 -0.71
CA LEU A 177 -9.90 -5.76 -1.43
C LEU A 177 -9.89 -4.77 -2.60
N LYS A 178 -9.01 -3.80 -2.54
CA LYS A 178 -8.83 -2.75 -3.53
C LYS A 178 -7.36 -2.62 -3.92
N LEU A 179 -7.07 -1.82 -4.94
CA LEU A 179 -5.71 -1.44 -5.25
C LEU A 179 -5.28 -0.21 -4.44
N LEU A 180 -4.03 -0.19 -4.05
CA LEU A 180 -3.30 1.03 -3.83
C LEU A 180 -2.68 1.44 -5.16
N TYR A 181 -3.04 2.61 -5.67
CA TYR A 181 -2.48 3.17 -6.90
C TYR A 181 -1.41 4.19 -6.56
N ASP A 182 -0.14 3.80 -6.69
CA ASP A 182 0.98 4.73 -6.52
C ASP A 182 1.32 5.37 -7.87
N VAL A 183 1.05 6.68 -7.97
CA VAL A 183 1.27 7.47 -9.20
C VAL A 183 2.74 7.47 -9.61
N TYR A 184 3.67 7.49 -8.64
CA TYR A 184 5.11 7.44 -8.92
C TYR A 184 5.52 6.10 -9.53
N HIS A 185 5.09 4.98 -8.90
CA HIS A 185 5.42 3.65 -9.43
C HIS A 185 4.84 3.44 -10.82
N MET A 186 3.61 3.85 -11.04
CA MET A 186 2.91 3.65 -12.31
C MET A 186 3.40 4.64 -13.38
N GLN A 187 3.88 5.83 -13.02
CA GLN A 187 4.56 6.69 -13.98
C GLN A 187 5.78 5.99 -14.59
N ILE A 188 6.56 5.30 -13.76
CA ILE A 188 7.79 4.61 -14.19
C ILE A 188 7.47 3.36 -15.04
N ASN A 189 6.46 2.56 -14.64
CA ASN A 189 6.14 1.31 -15.33
C ASN A 189 5.23 1.50 -16.53
N GLU A 190 4.23 2.37 -16.47
CA GLU A 190 3.12 2.44 -17.43
C GLU A 190 2.99 3.80 -18.12
N GLY A 191 3.22 4.89 -17.39
CA GLY A 191 2.83 6.23 -17.85
C GLY A 191 1.30 6.37 -17.98
N CYS A 192 0.82 7.26 -18.84
CA CYS A 192 -0.60 7.45 -19.16
C CYS A 192 -1.53 7.52 -17.93
N ILE A 193 -1.09 8.12 -16.83
CA ILE A 193 -1.72 8.13 -15.51
C ILE A 193 -3.23 8.46 -15.56
N CYS A 194 -3.62 9.50 -16.31
CA CYS A 194 -5.03 9.90 -16.39
C CYS A 194 -5.92 8.83 -17.04
N ASP A 195 -5.42 8.19 -18.11
CA ASP A 195 -6.17 7.12 -18.78
C ASP A 195 -6.31 5.89 -17.89
N THR A 196 -5.25 5.57 -17.14
CA THR A 196 -5.26 4.49 -16.16
C THR A 196 -6.28 4.75 -15.06
N ILE A 197 -6.33 5.97 -14.50
CA ILE A 197 -7.34 6.36 -13.50
C ILE A 197 -8.75 6.23 -14.09
N SER A 198 -8.99 6.67 -15.33
CA SER A 198 -10.30 6.55 -15.98
C SER A 198 -10.74 5.09 -16.14
N ASN A 199 -9.81 4.19 -16.46
CA ASN A 199 -10.12 2.79 -16.78
C ASN A 199 -10.25 1.89 -15.53
N TYR A 200 -9.55 2.24 -14.45
CA TYR A 200 -9.38 1.35 -13.29
C TYR A 200 -9.69 2.02 -11.94
N GLY A 201 -10.04 3.29 -11.90
CA GLY A 201 -10.27 4.05 -10.66
C GLY A 201 -11.36 3.47 -9.75
N ASP A 202 -12.31 2.68 -10.30
CA ASP A 202 -13.30 1.93 -9.52
C ASP A 202 -12.68 0.85 -8.61
N THR A 203 -11.46 0.41 -8.94
CA THR A 203 -10.70 -0.57 -8.15
C THR A 203 -9.82 0.05 -7.09
N PHE A 204 -9.61 1.37 -7.07
CA PHE A 204 -8.71 2.03 -6.15
C PHE A 204 -9.33 2.22 -4.76
N GLY A 205 -8.58 1.89 -3.73
CA GLY A 205 -8.93 2.13 -2.33
C GLY A 205 -8.06 3.22 -1.69
N HIS A 206 -6.84 3.38 -2.19
CA HIS A 206 -5.87 4.36 -1.72
C HIS A 206 -5.00 4.83 -2.89
N ILE A 207 -4.44 6.05 -2.77
CA ILE A 207 -3.57 6.62 -3.80
C ILE A 207 -2.32 7.19 -3.12
N HIS A 208 -1.14 6.75 -3.57
CA HIS A 208 0.12 7.36 -3.22
C HIS A 208 0.56 8.38 -4.28
N VAL A 209 1.19 9.45 -3.83
CA VAL A 209 1.70 10.51 -4.69
C VAL A 209 3.14 10.89 -4.31
N ALA A 210 4.03 10.75 -5.26
CA ALA A 210 5.38 11.30 -5.25
C ALA A 210 5.77 11.64 -6.68
N ASP A 211 6.72 12.53 -6.91
CA ASP A 211 7.10 12.92 -8.27
C ASP A 211 8.21 12.02 -8.83
N ALA A 212 8.26 11.90 -10.12
CA ALA A 212 9.27 11.15 -10.86
C ALA A 212 10.04 12.09 -11.81
N PRO A 213 11.37 11.88 -11.96
CA PRO A 213 12.23 10.99 -11.20
C PRO A 213 12.52 11.50 -9.78
N GLY A 214 13.05 10.63 -8.92
CA GLY A 214 13.62 11.01 -7.61
C GLY A 214 12.71 10.79 -6.41
N ARG A 215 11.41 10.49 -6.62
CA ARG A 215 10.42 10.18 -5.56
C ARG A 215 10.27 11.29 -4.51
N HIS A 216 10.42 12.56 -4.96
CA HIS A 216 10.22 13.74 -4.12
C HIS A 216 8.75 14.20 -4.12
N GLU A 217 8.49 15.34 -3.48
CA GLU A 217 7.16 15.93 -3.39
C GLU A 217 6.57 16.30 -4.77
N PRO A 218 5.23 16.22 -4.93
CA PRO A 218 4.55 16.59 -6.17
C PRO A 218 4.90 18.01 -6.64
N GLY A 219 5.28 18.13 -7.92
CA GLY A 219 5.68 19.39 -8.56
C GLY A 219 7.18 19.59 -8.69
N THR A 220 7.99 18.62 -8.26
CA THR A 220 9.47 18.66 -8.39
C THR A 220 9.99 17.85 -9.57
N GLY A 221 9.17 16.99 -10.16
CA GLY A 221 9.51 16.13 -11.29
C GLY A 221 8.68 16.42 -12.55
N GLU A 222 8.38 15.36 -13.31
CA GLU A 222 7.72 15.43 -14.63
C GLU A 222 6.21 15.15 -14.58
N ILE A 223 5.65 14.72 -13.42
CA ILE A 223 4.24 14.35 -13.31
C ILE A 223 3.38 15.60 -13.22
N ASN A 224 2.41 15.74 -14.12
CA ASN A 224 1.48 16.85 -14.08
C ASN A 224 0.37 16.63 -13.04
N TYR A 225 0.71 16.72 -11.75
CA TYR A 225 -0.22 16.51 -10.65
C TYR A 225 -1.45 17.42 -10.69
N LYS A 226 -1.32 18.63 -11.23
CA LYS A 226 -2.45 19.54 -11.43
C LYS A 226 -3.51 18.96 -12.37
N LYS A 227 -3.08 18.16 -13.35
CA LYS A 227 -3.98 17.43 -14.26
C LYS A 227 -4.48 16.14 -13.59
N VAL A 228 -3.59 15.36 -12.99
CA VAL A 228 -3.90 14.07 -12.35
C VAL A 228 -4.98 14.22 -11.27
N ILE A 229 -4.84 15.19 -10.35
CA ILE A 229 -5.79 15.40 -9.24
C ILE A 229 -7.18 15.90 -9.71
N ARG A 230 -7.25 16.51 -10.89
CA ARG A 230 -8.52 16.97 -11.45
C ARG A 230 -9.28 15.89 -12.23
N HIS A 231 -8.60 14.83 -12.54
CA HIS A 231 -9.12 13.72 -13.35
C HIS A 231 -9.86 12.71 -12.49
#